data_e613a272b179087362d1d09238880544
#
_entry.id   e613a272b179087362d1d09238880544
#
_cell.length_a   1.000
_cell.length_b   1.000
_cell.length_c   1.000
_cell.angle_alpha   90.00
_cell.angle_beta   90.00
_cell.angle_gamma   90.00
#
_symmetry.space_group_name_H-M   'P 1'
#
loop_
_entity.id
_entity.type
_entity.pdbx_description
1 polymer ?
#
loop_
_entity_poly.entity_id
_entity_poly.type
_entity_poly.pdbx_seq_one_letter_code
_entity_poly.pdbx_strand_id
1 'polypeptide(L)'
;MNNQKFSTKQIAINFGFLLAGYNVITGLMLFFLDMHYQNNSTVGLVNLAVIAAVIIYGITQFKKFNDGFIKLSEALKTGLGIALISGIVSVIYSIVLITFIDPDLIDKMIEFQKETMLEKNPNMSVENANKMVDMQRKFSGPMITSAFIIIFNFCLLYTSDAADEGLGVD
;
A
#
# COMPACT_ATOMS: atom_id res chain seq x y z
N MET A 1 5.47 -37.97 3.25
CA MET A 1 4.86 -36.62 3.19
C MET A 1 5.94 -35.63 2.75
N ASN A 2 5.78 -35.05 1.55
CA ASN A 2 6.77 -34.13 0.99
C ASN A 2 6.75 -32.84 1.83
N ASN A 3 7.71 -32.63 2.72
CA ASN A 3 7.98 -31.38 3.37
C ASN A 3 8.60 -30.42 2.34
N GLN A 4 7.77 -29.81 1.51
CA GLN A 4 8.22 -28.66 0.71
C GLN A 4 8.47 -27.50 1.68
N LYS A 5 9.74 -27.24 1.99
CA LYS A 5 10.14 -26.00 2.67
C LYS A 5 9.83 -24.84 1.73
N PHE A 6 8.77 -24.12 1.99
CA PHE A 6 8.48 -22.89 1.27
C PHE A 6 9.51 -21.83 1.67
N SER A 7 10.17 -21.27 0.67
CA SER A 7 11.09 -20.15 0.94
C SER A 7 10.30 -18.87 1.24
N THR A 8 10.89 -17.95 2.03
CA THR A 8 10.37 -16.60 2.27
C THR A 8 9.87 -15.95 0.97
N LYS A 9 10.65 -16.11 -0.13
CA LYS A 9 10.33 -15.60 -1.45
C LYS A 9 9.01 -16.16 -2.01
N GLN A 10 8.76 -17.47 -1.91
CA GLN A 10 7.53 -18.09 -2.43
C GLN A 10 6.29 -17.60 -1.68
N ILE A 11 6.38 -17.47 -0.36
CA ILE A 11 5.30 -16.94 0.45
C ILE A 11 5.05 -15.46 0.13
N ALA A 12 6.11 -14.67 0.03
CA ALA A 12 5.99 -13.27 -0.35
C ALA A 12 5.31 -13.10 -1.71
N ILE A 13 5.67 -13.93 -2.71
CA ILE A 13 5.05 -13.89 -4.04
C ILE A 13 3.56 -14.27 -3.96
N ASN A 14 3.23 -15.42 -3.35
CA ASN A 14 1.86 -15.90 -3.31
C ASN A 14 0.91 -14.94 -2.58
N PHE A 15 1.30 -14.49 -1.38
CA PHE A 15 0.47 -13.58 -0.60
C PHE A 15 0.54 -12.14 -1.10
N GLY A 16 1.64 -11.74 -1.73
CA GLY A 16 1.77 -10.45 -2.40
C GLY A 16 0.81 -10.32 -3.59
N PHE A 17 0.73 -11.33 -4.44
CA PHE A 17 -0.25 -11.35 -5.54
C PHE A 17 -1.69 -11.48 -5.05
N LEU A 18 -1.94 -12.25 -3.99
CA LEU A 18 -3.27 -12.34 -3.38
C LEU A 18 -3.73 -10.97 -2.87
N LEU A 19 -2.86 -10.25 -2.15
CA LEU A 19 -3.14 -8.91 -1.66
C LEU A 19 -3.28 -7.90 -2.81
N ALA A 20 -2.46 -8.01 -3.85
CA ALA A 20 -2.55 -7.20 -5.04
C ALA A 20 -3.90 -7.39 -5.76
N GLY A 21 -4.34 -8.64 -5.92
CA GLY A 21 -5.64 -8.96 -6.50
C GLY A 21 -6.80 -8.36 -5.70
N TYR A 22 -6.75 -8.47 -4.38
CA TYR A 22 -7.72 -7.82 -3.50
C TYR A 22 -7.75 -6.30 -3.72
N ASN A 23 -6.59 -5.63 -3.74
CA ASN A 23 -6.51 -4.18 -3.94
C ASN A 23 -7.07 -3.74 -5.29
N VAL A 24 -6.75 -4.47 -6.36
CA VAL A 24 -7.27 -4.19 -7.72
C VAL A 24 -8.80 -4.38 -7.76
N ILE A 25 -9.32 -5.48 -7.22
CA ILE A 25 -10.76 -5.74 -7.19
C ILE A 25 -11.49 -4.67 -6.38
N THR A 26 -10.96 -4.32 -5.20
CA THR A 26 -11.55 -3.25 -4.36
C THR A 26 -11.49 -1.90 -5.08
N GLY A 27 -10.39 -1.58 -5.74
CA GLY A 27 -10.23 -0.36 -6.52
C GLY A 27 -11.22 -0.27 -7.68
N LEU A 28 -11.41 -1.36 -8.43
CA LEU A 28 -12.41 -1.44 -9.49
C LEU A 28 -13.84 -1.33 -8.94
N MET A 29 -14.13 -1.98 -7.82
CA MET A 29 -15.44 -1.88 -7.18
C MET A 29 -15.74 -0.43 -6.76
N LEU A 30 -14.79 0.25 -6.16
CA LEU A 30 -14.93 1.66 -5.81
C LEU A 30 -15.08 2.56 -7.05
N PHE A 31 -14.39 2.22 -8.15
CA PHE A 31 -14.53 2.92 -9.42
C PHE A 31 -15.96 2.79 -9.98
N PHE A 32 -16.52 1.57 -10.03
CA PHE A 32 -17.89 1.36 -10.51
C PHE A 32 -18.97 1.98 -9.61
N LEU A 33 -18.66 2.17 -8.32
CA LEU A 33 -19.56 2.86 -7.37
C LEU A 33 -19.36 4.39 -7.37
N ASP A 34 -18.48 4.92 -8.20
CA ASP A 34 -18.09 6.34 -8.22
C ASP A 34 -17.64 6.89 -6.86
N MET A 35 -16.98 6.03 -6.09
CA MET A 35 -16.47 6.33 -4.74
C MET A 35 -14.93 6.32 -4.66
N HIS A 36 -14.25 6.03 -5.77
CA HIS A 36 -12.78 5.84 -5.83
C HIS A 36 -11.97 7.11 -5.58
N TYR A 37 -12.58 8.29 -5.74
CA TYR A 37 -11.97 9.60 -5.42
C TYR A 37 -12.28 10.07 -3.98
N GLN A 38 -13.21 9.39 -3.28
CA GLN A 38 -13.62 9.77 -1.93
C GLN A 38 -12.66 9.15 -0.90
N ASN A 39 -12.10 9.98 -0.03
CA ASN A 39 -11.27 9.50 1.07
C ASN A 39 -12.15 9.03 2.26
N ASN A 40 -12.82 7.90 2.09
CA ASN A 40 -13.69 7.34 3.11
C ASN A 40 -12.85 6.62 4.17
N SER A 41 -12.83 7.16 5.39
CA SER A 41 -12.07 6.60 6.52
C SER A 41 -12.48 5.17 6.86
N THR A 42 -13.75 4.81 6.70
CA THR A 42 -14.24 3.44 6.95
C THR A 42 -13.64 2.45 5.95
N VAL A 43 -13.64 2.79 4.67
CA VAL A 43 -13.02 1.97 3.62
C VAL A 43 -11.51 1.85 3.89
N GLY A 44 -10.86 2.94 4.28
CA GLY A 44 -9.44 2.95 4.65
C GLY A 44 -9.12 2.01 5.81
N LEU A 45 -9.92 2.02 6.88
CA LEU A 45 -9.75 1.14 8.04
C LEU A 45 -9.98 -0.33 7.68
N VAL A 46 -11.01 -0.64 6.90
CA VAL A 46 -11.27 -2.02 6.44
C VAL A 46 -10.10 -2.51 5.59
N ASN A 47 -9.63 -1.69 4.67
CA ASN A 47 -8.50 -2.02 3.81
C ASN A 47 -7.21 -2.27 4.64
N LEU A 48 -6.92 -1.42 5.62
CA LEU A 48 -5.79 -1.60 6.53
C LEU A 48 -5.91 -2.92 7.33
N ALA A 49 -7.10 -3.26 7.81
CA ALA A 49 -7.34 -4.50 8.53
C ALA A 49 -7.11 -5.74 7.63
N VAL A 50 -7.55 -5.70 6.37
CA VAL A 50 -7.31 -6.78 5.39
C VAL A 50 -5.83 -6.91 5.07
N ILE A 51 -5.12 -5.80 4.83
CA ILE A 51 -3.68 -5.80 4.58
C ILE A 51 -2.94 -6.45 5.76
N ALA A 52 -3.24 -6.02 6.99
CA ALA A 52 -2.63 -6.59 8.19
C ALA A 52 -2.94 -8.09 8.33
N ALA A 53 -4.19 -8.50 8.10
CA ALA A 53 -4.60 -9.90 8.17
C ALA A 53 -3.86 -10.78 7.16
N VAL A 54 -3.72 -10.34 5.91
CA VAL A 54 -3.01 -11.08 4.86
C VAL A 54 -1.52 -11.21 5.20
N ILE A 55 -0.89 -10.14 5.67
CA ILE A 55 0.53 -10.16 6.06
C ILE A 55 0.73 -11.10 7.26
N ILE A 56 -0.07 -10.99 8.31
CA ILE A 56 0.00 -11.85 9.50
C ILE A 56 -0.22 -13.32 9.09
N TYR A 57 -1.19 -13.58 8.22
CA TYR A 57 -1.46 -14.92 7.75
C TYR A 57 -0.29 -15.47 6.91
N GLY A 58 0.31 -14.68 6.04
CA GLY A 58 1.52 -15.06 5.28
C GLY A 58 2.70 -15.40 6.20
N ILE A 59 2.95 -14.60 7.22
CA ILE A 59 3.99 -14.85 8.23
C ILE A 59 3.69 -16.13 9.03
N THR A 60 2.44 -16.36 9.42
CA THR A 60 2.06 -17.58 10.15
C THR A 60 2.18 -18.83 9.28
N GLN A 61 1.91 -18.76 7.98
CA GLN A 61 2.16 -19.87 7.06
C GLN A 61 3.66 -20.15 6.94
N PHE A 62 4.49 -19.13 6.80
CA PHE A 62 5.94 -19.29 6.80
C PHE A 62 6.42 -20.02 8.07
N LYS A 63 5.95 -19.57 9.25
CA LYS A 63 6.26 -20.23 10.54
C LYS A 63 5.88 -21.71 10.54
N LYS A 64 4.69 -22.07 10.02
CA LYS A 64 4.24 -23.47 9.95
C LYS A 64 5.14 -24.34 9.05
N PHE A 65 5.63 -23.79 7.93
CA PHE A 65 6.52 -24.49 7.02
C PHE A 65 7.97 -24.55 7.49
N ASN A 66 8.33 -23.74 8.49
CA ASN A 66 9.66 -23.68 9.10
C ASN A 66 9.66 -24.32 10.50
N ASP A 67 9.05 -25.51 10.64
CA ASP A 67 9.02 -26.33 11.84
C ASP A 67 8.51 -25.59 13.11
N GLY A 68 7.67 -24.59 12.92
CA GLY A 68 7.07 -23.79 13.99
C GLY A 68 7.96 -22.67 14.54
N PHE A 69 9.15 -22.49 13.99
CA PHE A 69 10.07 -21.41 14.38
C PHE A 69 10.15 -20.34 13.31
N ILE A 70 10.30 -19.08 13.73
CA ILE A 70 10.54 -17.95 12.85
C ILE A 70 11.42 -16.94 13.58
N LYS A 71 12.48 -16.47 12.94
CA LYS A 71 13.26 -15.34 13.41
C LYS A 71 12.51 -14.03 13.09
N LEU A 72 12.74 -13.00 13.90
CA LEU A 72 12.13 -11.68 13.67
C LEU A 72 12.48 -11.12 12.28
N SER A 73 13.73 -11.29 11.85
CA SER A 73 14.19 -10.88 10.52
C SER A 73 13.45 -11.61 9.38
N GLU A 74 13.20 -12.92 9.51
CA GLU A 74 12.45 -13.70 8.52
C GLU A 74 10.98 -13.24 8.46
N ALA A 75 10.37 -12.95 9.61
CA ALA A 75 9.02 -12.41 9.67
C ALA A 75 8.93 -11.05 8.99
N LEU A 76 9.89 -10.17 9.27
CA LEU A 76 9.97 -8.84 8.66
C LEU A 76 10.19 -8.93 7.16
N LYS A 77 11.14 -9.74 6.69
CA LYS A 77 11.39 -9.97 5.25
C LYS A 77 10.17 -10.55 4.54
N THR A 78 9.44 -11.48 5.17
CA THR A 78 8.21 -12.04 4.60
C THR A 78 7.14 -10.96 4.47
N GLY A 79 6.88 -10.20 5.52
CA GLY A 79 5.88 -9.12 5.52
C GLY A 79 6.20 -8.01 4.52
N LEU A 80 7.45 -7.54 4.51
CA LEU A 80 7.92 -6.54 3.54
C LEU A 80 7.86 -7.06 2.10
N GLY A 81 8.22 -8.32 1.87
CA GLY A 81 8.12 -8.94 0.54
C GLY A 81 6.68 -8.97 0.03
N ILE A 82 5.70 -9.33 0.89
CA ILE A 82 4.27 -9.29 0.56
C ILE A 82 3.84 -7.86 0.20
N ALA A 83 4.20 -6.90 1.04
CA ALA A 83 3.85 -5.49 0.84
C ALA A 83 4.47 -4.91 -0.45
N LEU A 84 5.73 -5.25 -0.73
CA LEU A 84 6.45 -4.79 -1.92
C LEU A 84 5.80 -5.30 -3.20
N ILE A 85 5.50 -6.59 -3.29
CA ILE A 85 4.88 -7.18 -4.49
C ILE A 85 3.49 -6.59 -4.71
N SER A 86 2.69 -6.51 -3.64
CA SER A 86 1.37 -5.88 -3.71
C SER A 86 1.48 -4.39 -4.09
N GLY A 87 2.45 -3.66 -3.54
CA GLY A 87 2.71 -2.26 -3.84
C GLY A 87 3.06 -2.02 -5.31
N ILE A 88 3.94 -2.83 -5.90
CA ILE A 88 4.30 -2.72 -7.32
C ILE A 88 3.06 -2.87 -8.21
N VAL A 89 2.25 -3.90 -7.97
CA VAL A 89 1.01 -4.11 -8.75
C VAL A 89 0.04 -2.95 -8.55
N SER A 90 -0.10 -2.44 -7.32
CA SER A 90 -0.96 -1.28 -7.03
C SER A 90 -0.49 -0.01 -7.74
N VAL A 91 0.82 0.22 -7.85
CA VAL A 91 1.37 1.35 -8.62
C VAL A 91 1.03 1.21 -10.11
N ILE A 92 1.21 0.02 -10.68
CA ILE A 92 0.86 -0.23 -12.08
C ILE A 92 -0.63 0.03 -12.30
N TYR A 93 -1.49 -0.51 -11.43
CA TYR A 93 -2.93 -0.27 -11.47
C TYR A 93 -3.27 1.23 -11.40
N SER A 94 -2.65 1.97 -10.48
CA SER A 94 -2.88 3.41 -10.34
C SER A 94 -2.47 4.20 -11.58
N ILE A 95 -1.34 3.84 -12.20
CA ILE A 95 -0.89 4.48 -13.45
C ILE A 95 -1.91 4.23 -14.56
N VAL A 96 -2.37 2.98 -14.71
CA VAL A 96 -3.39 2.63 -15.71
C VAL A 96 -4.69 3.39 -15.45
N LEU A 97 -5.13 3.44 -14.19
CA LEU A 97 -6.35 4.14 -13.80
C LEU A 97 -6.28 5.63 -14.16
N ILE A 98 -5.24 6.33 -13.73
CA ILE A 98 -5.08 7.78 -13.93
C ILE A 98 -4.81 8.13 -15.40
N THR A 99 -4.11 7.26 -16.15
CA THR A 99 -3.73 7.60 -17.52
C THR A 99 -4.80 7.25 -18.56
N PHE A 100 -5.51 6.13 -18.35
CA PHE A 100 -6.37 5.55 -19.38
C PHE A 100 -7.85 5.45 -18.99
N ILE A 101 -8.15 5.30 -17.70
CA ILE A 101 -9.53 5.01 -17.25
C ILE A 101 -10.21 6.29 -16.75
N ASP A 102 -9.56 7.03 -15.85
CA ASP A 102 -10.08 8.28 -15.29
C ASP A 102 -8.96 9.33 -15.16
N PRO A 103 -8.64 10.05 -16.25
CA PRO A 103 -7.60 11.09 -16.25
C PRO A 103 -7.90 12.24 -15.28
N ASP A 104 -9.17 12.47 -14.96
CA ASP A 104 -9.62 13.54 -14.07
C ASP A 104 -9.62 13.12 -12.60
N LEU A 105 -9.22 11.87 -12.30
CA LEU A 105 -9.25 11.32 -10.94
C LEU A 105 -8.52 12.21 -9.92
N ILE A 106 -7.34 12.71 -10.27
CA ILE A 106 -6.55 13.56 -9.36
C ILE A 106 -7.30 14.85 -9.05
N ASP A 107 -7.91 15.47 -10.06
CA ASP A 107 -8.67 16.70 -9.88
C ASP A 107 -9.93 16.46 -9.03
N LYS A 108 -10.66 15.36 -9.24
CA LYS A 108 -11.80 14.94 -8.41
C LYS A 108 -11.39 14.69 -6.96
N MET A 109 -10.29 14.01 -6.72
CA MET A 109 -9.76 13.77 -5.37
C MET A 109 -9.42 15.08 -4.64
N ILE A 110 -8.80 15.99 -5.35
CA ILE A 110 -8.39 17.29 -4.83
C ILE A 110 -9.61 18.15 -4.49
N GLU A 111 -10.61 18.23 -5.38
CA GLU A 111 -11.84 18.98 -5.15
C GLU A 111 -12.63 18.42 -3.96
N PHE A 112 -12.81 17.10 -3.91
CA PHE A 112 -13.46 16.42 -2.77
C PHE A 112 -12.74 16.70 -1.45
N GLN A 113 -11.41 16.68 -1.47
CA GLN A 113 -10.62 16.97 -0.27
C GLN A 113 -10.78 18.42 0.17
N LYS A 114 -10.82 19.38 -0.77
CA LYS A 114 -11.09 20.79 -0.49
C LYS A 114 -12.46 21.00 0.14
N GLU A 115 -13.51 20.40 -0.42
CA GLU A 115 -14.85 20.43 0.14
C GLU A 115 -14.87 19.89 1.57
N THR A 116 -14.28 18.72 1.77
CA THR A 116 -14.16 18.09 3.10
C THR A 116 -13.39 18.96 4.11
N MET A 117 -12.34 19.65 3.66
CA MET A 117 -11.58 20.58 4.53
C MET A 117 -12.43 21.77 4.95
N LEU A 118 -13.20 22.35 4.04
CA LEU A 118 -14.07 23.50 4.32
C LEU A 118 -15.24 23.10 5.24
N GLU A 119 -15.82 21.94 5.03
CA GLU A 119 -16.89 21.40 5.90
C GLU A 119 -16.41 21.15 7.33
N LYS A 120 -15.22 20.54 7.48
CA LYS A 120 -14.65 20.22 8.81
C LYS A 120 -14.08 21.43 9.54
N ASN A 121 -13.75 22.48 8.83
CA ASN A 121 -13.15 23.70 9.37
C ASN A 121 -13.91 24.95 8.93
N PRO A 122 -15.06 25.28 9.54
CA PRO A 122 -15.90 26.41 9.14
C PRO A 122 -15.17 27.78 9.19
N ASN A 123 -14.07 27.88 9.93
CA ASN A 123 -13.25 29.08 10.06
C ASN A 123 -12.13 29.17 9.00
N MET A 124 -11.97 28.15 8.15
CA MET A 124 -10.96 28.17 7.10
C MET A 124 -11.44 29.03 5.93
N SER A 125 -10.61 29.98 5.51
CA SER A 125 -10.93 30.74 4.30
C SER A 125 -10.75 29.89 3.05
N VAL A 126 -11.61 30.12 2.05
CA VAL A 126 -11.53 29.46 0.74
C VAL A 126 -10.16 29.68 0.08
N GLU A 127 -9.55 30.84 0.31
CA GLU A 127 -8.22 31.16 -0.20
C GLU A 127 -7.14 30.25 0.39
N ASN A 128 -7.19 29.99 1.69
CA ASN A 128 -6.26 29.09 2.35
C ASN A 128 -6.44 27.62 1.88
N ALA A 129 -7.70 27.19 1.72
CA ALA A 129 -8.00 25.88 1.16
C ALA A 129 -7.43 25.75 -0.27
N ASN A 130 -7.60 26.76 -1.12
CA ASN A 130 -7.05 26.76 -2.47
C ASN A 130 -5.51 26.69 -2.47
N LYS A 131 -4.82 27.44 -1.60
CA LYS A 131 -3.36 27.39 -1.49
C LYS A 131 -2.87 26.00 -1.08
N MET A 132 -3.56 25.32 -0.16
CA MET A 132 -3.22 23.95 0.25
C MET A 132 -3.42 22.96 -0.89
N VAL A 133 -4.51 23.08 -1.62
CA VAL A 133 -4.84 22.26 -2.77
C VAL A 133 -3.85 22.46 -3.92
N ASP A 134 -3.48 23.70 -4.22
CA ASP A 134 -2.48 24.02 -5.27
C ASP A 134 -1.10 23.46 -4.92
N MET A 135 -0.73 23.49 -3.63
CA MET A 135 0.49 22.85 -3.17
C MET A 135 0.42 21.35 -3.34
N GLN A 136 -0.68 20.71 -2.94
CA GLN A 136 -0.89 19.27 -3.09
C GLN A 136 -0.87 18.85 -4.56
N ARG A 137 -1.50 19.61 -5.47
CA ARG A 137 -1.50 19.35 -6.91
C ARG A 137 -0.09 19.26 -7.49
N LYS A 138 0.84 20.10 -7.03
CA LYS A 138 2.24 20.06 -7.44
C LYS A 138 2.95 18.78 -7.04
N PHE A 139 2.53 18.15 -5.92
CA PHE A 139 3.14 16.92 -5.40
C PHE A 139 2.35 15.64 -5.73
N SER A 140 1.15 15.75 -6.30
CA SER A 140 0.28 14.60 -6.60
C SER A 140 0.45 14.03 -8.01
N GLY A 141 1.47 14.47 -8.74
CA GLY A 141 1.77 13.91 -10.05
C GLY A 141 2.09 12.40 -9.96
N PRO A 142 1.63 11.57 -10.91
CA PRO A 142 1.81 10.11 -10.87
C PRO A 142 3.29 9.71 -10.77
N MET A 143 4.18 10.49 -11.36
CA MET A 143 5.62 10.27 -11.31
C MET A 143 6.19 10.51 -9.90
N ILE A 144 5.75 11.56 -9.19
CA ILE A 144 6.21 11.88 -7.84
C ILE A 144 5.66 10.86 -6.85
N THR A 145 4.39 10.52 -6.95
CA THR A 145 3.74 9.52 -6.09
C THR A 145 4.39 8.15 -6.24
N SER A 146 4.67 7.72 -7.48
CA SER A 146 5.36 6.46 -7.75
C SER A 146 6.78 6.45 -7.22
N ALA A 147 7.52 7.55 -7.38
CA ALA A 147 8.87 7.68 -6.84
C ALA A 147 8.90 7.58 -5.30
N PHE A 148 7.96 8.23 -4.61
CA PHE A 148 7.83 8.13 -3.15
C PHE A 148 7.57 6.70 -2.68
N ILE A 149 6.65 5.98 -3.34
CA ILE A 149 6.33 4.60 -3.01
C ILE A 149 7.55 3.69 -3.22
N ILE A 150 8.28 3.86 -4.32
CA ILE A 150 9.48 3.08 -4.63
C ILE A 150 10.58 3.36 -3.61
N ILE A 151 10.88 4.63 -3.33
CA ILE A 151 11.92 5.03 -2.36
C ILE A 151 11.58 4.51 -0.97
N PHE A 152 10.34 4.66 -0.52
CA PHE A 152 9.89 4.18 0.79
C PHE A 152 10.04 2.66 0.92
N ASN A 153 9.63 1.89 -0.10
CA ASN A 153 9.81 0.44 -0.11
C ASN A 153 11.30 0.04 -0.12
N PHE A 154 12.13 0.78 -0.86
CA PHE A 154 13.57 0.53 -0.91
C PHE A 154 14.25 0.81 0.45
N CYS A 155 13.87 1.90 1.12
CA CYS A 155 14.35 2.21 2.47
C CYS A 155 13.97 1.12 3.48
N LEU A 156 12.74 0.60 3.42
CA LEU A 156 12.29 -0.48 4.29
C LEU A 156 13.06 -1.79 4.04
N LEU A 157 13.32 -2.14 2.78
CA LEU A 157 14.14 -3.31 2.43
C LEU A 157 15.57 -3.17 2.94
N TYR A 158 16.18 -2.01 2.75
CA TYR A 158 17.55 -1.75 3.23
C TYR A 158 17.64 -1.82 4.75
N THR A 159 16.63 -1.27 5.46
CA THR A 159 16.57 -1.34 6.93
C THR A 159 16.42 -2.78 7.42
N SER A 160 15.70 -3.64 6.68
CA SER A 160 15.57 -5.06 7.05
C SER A 160 16.84 -5.86 6.83
N ASP A 161 17.64 -5.54 5.81
CA ASP A 161 18.95 -6.16 5.57
C ASP A 161 19.99 -5.70 6.61
N ALA A 162 20.00 -4.41 6.94
CA ALA A 162 20.86 -3.88 8.00
C ALA A 162 20.54 -4.47 9.38
N ALA A 163 19.26 -4.77 9.65
CA ALA A 163 18.85 -5.46 10.88
C ALA A 163 19.35 -6.92 10.92
N ASP A 164 19.49 -7.59 9.78
CA ASP A 164 20.04 -8.95 9.69
C ASP A 164 21.55 -8.97 9.96
N GLU A 165 22.30 -7.99 9.42
CA GLU A 165 23.73 -7.85 9.67
C GLU A 165 24.03 -7.42 11.12
N GLY A 166 23.18 -6.58 11.71
CA GLY A 166 23.34 -6.11 13.10
C GLY A 166 22.94 -7.14 14.18
N LEU A 167 22.16 -8.16 13.84
CA LEU A 167 21.77 -9.24 14.74
C LEU A 167 22.59 -10.53 14.54
N GLY A 168 23.53 -10.53 13.60
CA GLY A 168 24.47 -11.61 13.34
C GLY A 168 25.65 -11.56 14.31
N VAL A 169 25.37 -11.61 15.62
CA VAL A 169 26.37 -11.90 16.63
C VAL A 169 26.20 -13.34 17.04
N ASP A 170 27.16 -14.18 16.61
CA ASP A 170 27.62 -15.50 17.04
C ASP A 170 26.66 -16.44 17.79
#